data_0264e94ddbd3e6229c2c5d719800561c
#
_entry.id   0264e94ddbd3e6229c2c5d719800561c
#
_cell.length_a   1.000
_cell.length_b   1.000
_cell.length_c   1.000
_cell.angle_alpha   90.00
_cell.angle_beta   90.00
_cell.angle_gamma   90.00
#
_symmetry.space_group_name_H-M   'P 1'
#
loop_
_entity.id
_entity.type
_entity.pdbx_description
1 polymer ?
#
loop_
_entity_poly.entity_id
_entity_poly.type
_entity_poly.pdbx_seq_one_letter_code
_entity_poly.pdbx_strand_id
1 'polypeptide(L)'
;MKYYSFLIAPFVCFSQITWDGPEITFTKENYINVQDDITNDVSITRGNTGGSIFNIITESSYIPGTSPEGTLWAIGNLSDNNLAFNDFRSFDGNYKNKPPLNQNLVLKLTNGTSSNSDDIHIKVFFTSWTSNGNGGGFSYRRTTNPNLNVNMIEKNEIILFPNPTTGLVRTNQDLIEQIRVYDLTGKQLIRSEDSSVDLSTFKNGVYILQLYRSDTKDWVTKRLVKLE
;
A
#
# COMPACT_ATOMS: atom_id res chain seq x y z
N MET A 1 -14.50 -9.42 62.08
CA MET A 1 -14.77 -9.40 60.61
C MET A 1 -13.54 -8.90 59.92
N LYS A 2 -12.84 -9.75 59.14
CA LYS A 2 -11.69 -9.34 58.34
C LYS A 2 -12.21 -9.04 56.91
N TYR A 3 -12.08 -7.79 56.47
CA TYR A 3 -12.37 -7.38 55.09
C TYR A 3 -11.19 -7.71 54.19
N TYR A 4 -11.39 -8.62 53.26
CA TYR A 4 -10.42 -8.85 52.19
C TYR A 4 -10.75 -7.85 51.04
N SER A 5 -9.87 -6.87 50.84
CA SER A 5 -9.94 -5.99 49.68
C SER A 5 -9.37 -6.72 48.48
N PHE A 6 -10.19 -7.04 47.50
CA PHE A 6 -9.76 -7.61 46.23
C PHE A 6 -9.28 -6.45 45.35
N LEU A 7 -7.98 -6.32 45.17
CA LEU A 7 -7.39 -5.41 44.17
C LEU A 7 -7.58 -6.02 42.79
N ILE A 8 -8.55 -5.48 42.03
CA ILE A 8 -8.66 -5.79 40.59
C ILE A 8 -7.62 -4.91 39.89
N ALA A 9 -6.50 -5.50 39.53
CA ALA A 9 -5.56 -4.83 38.62
C ALA A 9 -6.21 -4.67 37.24
N PRO A 10 -6.16 -3.48 36.61
CA PRO A 10 -6.67 -3.32 35.25
C PRO A 10 -5.84 -4.21 34.32
N PHE A 11 -6.51 -5.11 33.60
CA PHE A 11 -5.91 -5.87 32.52
C PHE A 11 -5.69 -4.90 31.37
N VAL A 12 -4.46 -4.40 31.19
CA VAL A 12 -4.09 -3.61 30.03
C VAL A 12 -3.97 -4.60 28.87
N CYS A 13 -5.01 -4.69 28.06
CA CYS A 13 -4.97 -5.40 26.80
C CYS A 13 -4.14 -4.55 25.83
N PHE A 14 -2.88 -4.89 25.62
CA PHE A 14 -2.08 -4.34 24.54
C PHE A 14 -2.65 -4.89 23.23
N SER A 15 -3.26 -4.03 22.45
CA SER A 15 -3.75 -4.39 21.13
C SER A 15 -2.55 -4.47 20.19
N GLN A 16 -2.31 -5.66 19.66
CA GLN A 16 -1.35 -5.90 18.59
C GLN A 16 -1.68 -5.03 17.38
N ILE A 17 -0.67 -4.43 16.74
CA ILE A 17 -0.86 -3.66 15.51
C ILE A 17 -0.98 -4.64 14.34
N THR A 18 -2.11 -4.60 13.64
CA THR A 18 -2.38 -5.47 12.49
C THR A 18 -2.55 -4.62 11.24
N TRP A 19 -1.82 -4.97 10.18
CA TRP A 19 -2.02 -4.40 8.86
C TRP A 19 -2.91 -5.33 8.03
N ASP A 20 -4.18 -5.04 8.01
CA ASP A 20 -5.23 -5.75 7.29
C ASP A 20 -5.85 -4.94 6.12
N GLY A 21 -5.16 -3.90 5.69
CA GLY A 21 -5.53 -3.10 4.52
C GLY A 21 -5.51 -3.91 3.22
N PRO A 22 -5.78 -3.28 2.06
CA PRO A 22 -5.83 -3.95 0.77
C PRO A 22 -4.59 -4.79 0.47
N GLU A 23 -4.78 -5.97 -0.14
CA GLU A 23 -3.66 -6.80 -0.59
C GLU A 23 -2.99 -6.19 -1.82
N ILE A 24 -1.67 -6.18 -1.81
CA ILE A 24 -0.84 -5.89 -2.98
C ILE A 24 -0.06 -7.14 -3.38
N THR A 25 0.33 -7.21 -4.64
CA THR A 25 1.23 -8.24 -5.16
C THR A 25 2.60 -7.65 -5.43
N PHE A 26 3.62 -8.22 -4.83
CA PHE A 26 5.01 -7.93 -5.16
C PHE A 26 5.60 -9.07 -5.98
N THR A 27 6.33 -8.73 -7.04
CA THR A 27 7.04 -9.70 -7.89
C THR A 27 8.46 -9.20 -8.18
N LYS A 28 9.43 -10.03 -7.84
CA LYS A 28 10.81 -9.91 -8.32
C LYS A 28 11.01 -10.96 -9.40
N GLU A 29 11.23 -10.50 -10.62
CA GLU A 29 11.62 -11.37 -11.72
C GLU A 29 13.06 -11.88 -11.55
N ASN A 30 13.36 -12.98 -12.25
CA ASN A 30 14.73 -13.52 -12.24
C ASN A 30 15.73 -12.49 -12.76
N TYR A 31 16.85 -12.35 -12.08
CA TYR A 31 17.98 -11.44 -12.43
C TYR A 31 17.65 -9.94 -12.38
N ILE A 32 16.47 -9.55 -11.90
CA ILE A 32 16.08 -8.15 -11.75
C ILE A 32 16.29 -7.69 -10.30
N ASN A 33 16.86 -6.51 -10.11
CA ASN A 33 17.04 -5.89 -8.79
C ASN A 33 15.83 -5.02 -8.49
N VAL A 34 14.94 -5.53 -7.66
CA VAL A 34 13.77 -4.82 -7.11
C VAL A 34 13.55 -5.28 -5.68
N GLN A 35 12.93 -4.43 -4.87
CA GLN A 35 12.58 -4.71 -3.47
C GLN A 35 11.12 -4.32 -3.20
N ASP A 36 10.54 -4.88 -2.16
CA ASP A 36 9.25 -4.47 -1.60
C ASP A 36 9.52 -3.59 -0.37
N ASP A 37 9.30 -2.30 -0.52
CA ASP A 37 9.42 -1.33 0.57
C ASP A 37 8.19 -1.43 1.47
N ILE A 38 8.32 -2.13 2.61
CA ILE A 38 7.21 -2.38 3.54
C ILE A 38 7.08 -1.22 4.52
N THR A 39 8.21 -0.81 5.13
CA THR A 39 8.33 0.37 6.00
C THR A 39 9.64 1.10 5.68
N ASN A 40 9.91 2.21 6.39
CA ASN A 40 11.20 2.90 6.27
C ASN A 40 12.39 2.04 6.74
N ASP A 41 12.15 1.03 7.57
CA ASP A 41 13.17 0.20 8.18
C ASP A 41 13.24 -1.22 7.61
N VAL A 42 12.22 -1.64 6.86
CA VAL A 42 12.13 -2.99 6.29
C VAL A 42 11.75 -2.94 4.80
N SER A 43 12.71 -3.35 3.96
CA SER A 43 12.55 -3.51 2.53
C SER A 43 13.07 -4.87 2.09
N ILE A 44 12.18 -5.72 1.61
CA ILE A 44 12.47 -7.14 1.33
C ILE A 44 12.89 -7.34 -0.12
N THR A 45 14.03 -7.99 -0.29
CA THR A 45 14.53 -8.43 -1.60
C THR A 45 15.19 -9.80 -1.51
N ARG A 46 15.79 -10.26 -2.62
CA ARG A 46 16.51 -11.51 -2.75
C ARG A 46 17.61 -11.40 -3.78
N GLY A 47 18.74 -12.04 -3.56
CA GLY A 47 19.87 -12.02 -4.49
C GLY A 47 19.56 -12.70 -5.84
N ASN A 48 20.23 -12.26 -6.92
CA ASN A 48 20.04 -12.78 -8.28
C ASN A 48 20.60 -14.18 -8.50
N THR A 49 21.41 -14.67 -7.57
CA THR A 49 21.95 -16.04 -7.59
C THR A 49 21.14 -17.01 -6.74
N GLY A 50 20.02 -16.55 -6.15
CA GLY A 50 19.18 -17.33 -5.24
C GLY A 50 19.47 -17.02 -3.77
N GLY A 51 19.41 -18.02 -2.91
CA GLY A 51 19.50 -17.83 -1.45
C GLY A 51 18.12 -17.51 -0.83
N SER A 52 18.13 -16.93 0.37
CA SER A 52 16.95 -16.45 1.09
C SER A 52 16.63 -14.99 0.76
N ILE A 53 15.53 -14.50 1.27
CA ILE A 53 15.23 -13.06 1.30
C ILE A 53 16.04 -12.36 2.40
N PHE A 54 16.23 -11.05 2.26
CA PHE A 54 16.92 -10.21 3.23
C PHE A 54 16.36 -8.77 3.20
N ASN A 55 16.62 -8.00 4.25
CA ASN A 55 16.26 -6.60 4.35
C ASN A 55 17.36 -5.72 3.74
N ILE A 56 17.16 -5.21 2.52
CA ILE A 56 18.19 -4.45 1.79
C ILE A 56 18.55 -3.11 2.44
N ILE A 57 17.76 -2.62 3.40
CA ILE A 57 18.08 -1.38 4.14
C ILE A 57 19.27 -1.63 5.08
N THR A 58 19.31 -2.78 5.73
CA THR A 58 20.29 -3.09 6.78
C THR A 58 21.29 -4.19 6.38
N GLU A 59 20.95 -4.99 5.36
CA GLU A 59 21.71 -6.16 4.93
C GLU A 59 22.14 -6.03 3.47
N SER A 60 23.39 -6.37 3.14
CA SER A 60 23.89 -6.43 1.76
C SER A 60 23.56 -7.74 1.02
N SER A 61 23.23 -8.78 1.77
CA SER A 61 22.80 -10.10 1.29
C SER A 61 22.17 -10.89 2.41
N TYR A 62 21.47 -11.98 2.07
CA TYR A 62 20.87 -12.83 3.10
C TYR A 62 21.96 -13.47 4.01
N ILE A 63 21.64 -13.61 5.29
CA ILE A 63 22.48 -14.32 6.27
C ILE A 63 21.87 -15.73 6.46
N PRO A 64 22.64 -16.81 6.24
CA PRO A 64 22.13 -18.17 6.38
C PRO A 64 21.64 -18.43 7.81
N GLY A 65 20.39 -18.88 7.95
CA GLY A 65 19.81 -19.28 9.22
C GLY A 65 19.03 -18.20 9.95
N THR A 66 19.00 -16.97 9.44
CA THR A 66 18.26 -15.85 10.02
C THR A 66 17.08 -15.42 9.17
N SER A 67 16.20 -14.61 9.74
CA SER A 67 15.23 -13.78 9.02
C SER A 67 15.90 -12.57 8.38
N PRO A 68 15.27 -11.91 7.39
CA PRO A 68 15.54 -10.51 7.12
C PRO A 68 15.49 -9.71 8.42
N GLU A 69 16.48 -8.86 8.64
CA GLU A 69 16.57 -8.08 9.89
C GLU A 69 15.29 -7.28 10.14
N GLY A 70 14.80 -7.28 11.37
CA GLY A 70 13.54 -6.67 11.77
C GLY A 70 12.28 -7.51 11.45
N THR A 71 12.44 -8.81 11.10
CA THR A 71 11.30 -9.67 10.76
C THR A 71 11.30 -11.01 11.47
N LEU A 72 10.11 -11.49 11.80
CA LEU A 72 9.85 -12.89 12.21
C LEU A 72 8.64 -13.41 11.43
N TRP A 73 8.51 -14.73 11.32
CA TRP A 73 7.53 -15.37 10.46
C TRP A 73 6.78 -16.48 11.19
N ALA A 74 5.51 -16.66 10.86
CA ALA A 74 4.67 -17.75 11.35
C ALA A 74 3.76 -18.29 10.27
N ILE A 75 3.38 -19.56 10.34
CA ILE A 75 2.29 -20.14 9.59
C ILE A 75 0.99 -19.81 10.32
N GLY A 76 -0.01 -19.28 9.59
CA GLY A 76 -1.32 -18.97 10.15
C GLY A 76 -1.98 -17.77 9.54
N ASN A 77 -2.99 -17.23 10.22
CA ASN A 77 -3.78 -16.07 9.84
C ASN A 77 -3.63 -14.95 10.87
N LEU A 78 -3.92 -13.70 10.48
CA LEU A 78 -3.88 -12.56 11.40
C LEU A 78 -4.82 -12.70 12.62
N SER A 79 -5.88 -13.50 12.47
CA SER A 79 -6.86 -13.78 13.54
C SER A 79 -6.42 -14.86 14.53
N ASP A 80 -5.30 -15.55 14.29
CA ASP A 80 -4.87 -16.66 15.11
C ASP A 80 -4.16 -16.14 16.39
N ASN A 81 -4.61 -16.57 17.56
CA ASN A 81 -4.13 -16.08 18.85
C ASN A 81 -2.78 -16.70 19.29
N ASN A 82 -2.34 -17.81 18.65
CA ASN A 82 -1.19 -18.59 19.08
C ASN A 82 -0.18 -18.77 17.93
N LEU A 83 0.20 -17.67 17.25
CA LEU A 83 1.19 -17.71 16.20
C LEU A 83 2.60 -17.99 16.76
N ALA A 84 3.25 -19.03 16.26
CA ALA A 84 4.62 -19.39 16.64
C ALA A 84 5.61 -18.69 15.70
N PHE A 85 6.04 -17.49 16.06
CA PHE A 85 7.01 -16.72 15.28
C PHE A 85 8.43 -17.25 15.45
N ASN A 86 9.10 -17.46 14.32
CA ASN A 86 10.49 -17.88 14.25
C ASN A 86 11.19 -17.19 13.07
N ASP A 87 12.50 -17.44 12.94
CA ASP A 87 13.25 -17.02 11.77
C ASP A 87 12.71 -17.62 10.47
N PHE A 88 12.87 -16.90 9.37
CA PHE A 88 12.38 -17.29 8.03
C PHE A 88 12.86 -18.70 7.61
N ARG A 89 13.99 -19.15 8.10
CA ARG A 89 14.49 -20.50 7.82
C ARG A 89 13.76 -21.59 8.61
N SER A 90 13.27 -21.30 9.80
CA SER A 90 12.82 -22.30 10.77
C SER A 90 11.31 -22.26 11.05
N PHE A 91 10.61 -21.19 10.66
CA PHE A 91 9.21 -20.96 11.04
C PHE A 91 8.23 -22.04 10.56
N ASP A 92 8.56 -22.74 9.48
CA ASP A 92 7.76 -23.84 8.92
C ASP A 92 8.23 -25.24 9.34
N GLY A 93 9.26 -25.33 10.20
CA GLY A 93 9.86 -26.58 10.67
C GLY A 93 10.73 -27.33 9.62
N ASN A 94 10.83 -26.83 8.40
CA ASN A 94 11.58 -27.49 7.33
C ASN A 94 13.05 -27.06 7.23
N TYR A 95 13.41 -26.00 7.93
CA TYR A 95 14.78 -25.43 7.96
C TYR A 95 15.37 -25.14 6.56
N LYS A 96 14.50 -24.70 5.64
CA LYS A 96 14.88 -24.34 4.26
C LYS A 96 14.87 -22.83 4.08
N ASN A 97 15.78 -22.31 3.24
CA ASN A 97 15.82 -20.90 2.90
C ASN A 97 14.75 -20.52 1.83
N LYS A 98 13.57 -21.11 1.91
CA LYS A 98 12.43 -20.84 1.04
C LYS A 98 11.12 -20.98 1.82
N PRO A 99 10.10 -20.15 1.51
CA PRO A 99 8.80 -20.26 2.15
C PRO A 99 7.99 -21.44 1.59
N PRO A 100 6.99 -21.92 2.34
CA PRO A 100 5.92 -22.72 1.77
C PRO A 100 5.14 -21.86 0.77
N LEU A 101 4.82 -22.43 -0.39
CA LEU A 101 3.99 -21.75 -1.39
C LEU A 101 2.52 -22.05 -1.15
N ASN A 102 1.67 -21.11 -1.54
CA ASN A 102 0.21 -21.21 -1.49
C ASN A 102 -0.33 -21.50 -0.06
N GLN A 103 0.32 -20.94 0.93
CA GLN A 103 -0.06 -21.05 2.34
C GLN A 103 -0.11 -19.66 2.99
N ASN A 104 -1.07 -19.43 3.89
CA ASN A 104 -1.15 -18.21 4.67
C ASN A 104 -0.02 -18.15 5.69
N LEU A 105 0.69 -17.06 5.69
CA LEU A 105 1.75 -16.72 6.62
C LEU A 105 1.45 -15.40 7.28
N VAL A 106 2.03 -15.20 8.45
CA VAL A 106 2.09 -13.90 9.11
C VAL A 106 3.55 -13.46 9.23
N LEU A 107 3.84 -12.33 8.63
CA LEU A 107 5.07 -11.59 8.84
C LEU A 107 4.89 -10.67 10.04
N LYS A 108 5.77 -10.75 11.01
CA LYS A 108 5.89 -9.83 12.13
C LYS A 108 7.05 -8.89 11.89
N LEU A 109 6.80 -7.59 11.83
CA LEU A 109 7.83 -6.56 11.85
C LEU A 109 8.13 -6.21 13.31
N THR A 110 9.39 -6.42 13.70
CA THR A 110 9.87 -6.10 15.05
C THR A 110 10.56 -4.74 14.98
N ASN A 111 10.06 -3.73 15.64
CA ASN A 111 10.66 -2.37 15.61
C ASN A 111 11.99 -2.26 16.36
N GLY A 112 12.71 -3.38 16.54
CA GLY A 112 13.98 -3.42 17.26
C GLY A 112 13.87 -3.15 18.76
N THR A 113 12.63 -3.08 19.28
CA THR A 113 12.36 -2.91 20.72
C THR A 113 12.12 -4.27 21.40
N SER A 114 12.30 -4.32 22.71
CA SER A 114 11.95 -5.50 23.51
C SER A 114 10.44 -5.61 23.78
N SER A 115 9.65 -4.64 23.31
CA SER A 115 8.21 -4.58 23.49
C SER A 115 7.52 -5.19 22.29
N ASN A 116 6.62 -6.15 22.52
CA ASN A 116 5.77 -6.70 21.46
C ASN A 116 4.54 -5.80 21.19
N SER A 117 4.40 -4.67 21.87
CA SER A 117 3.21 -3.81 21.74
C SER A 117 3.22 -2.93 20.48
N ASP A 118 4.39 -2.77 19.87
CA ASP A 118 4.62 -1.99 18.64
C ASP A 118 4.95 -2.87 17.42
N ASP A 119 4.96 -4.21 17.61
CA ASP A 119 5.13 -5.15 16.51
C ASP A 119 3.93 -5.07 15.54
N ILE A 120 4.22 -5.08 14.24
CA ILE A 120 3.22 -5.03 13.19
C ILE A 120 3.07 -6.41 12.57
N HIS A 121 1.84 -6.91 12.48
CA HIS A 121 1.52 -8.18 11.83
C HIS A 121 0.90 -7.96 10.46
N ILE A 122 1.45 -8.64 9.44
CA ILE A 122 1.08 -8.52 8.03
C ILE A 122 0.77 -9.92 7.49
N LYS A 123 -0.37 -10.10 6.83
CA LYS A 123 -0.64 -11.34 6.10
C LYS A 123 0.26 -11.41 4.87
N VAL A 124 0.88 -12.57 4.64
CA VAL A 124 1.71 -12.84 3.46
C VAL A 124 1.35 -14.18 2.85
N PHE A 125 1.39 -14.26 1.51
CA PHE A 125 1.05 -15.47 0.77
C PHE A 125 1.99 -15.60 -0.43
N PHE A 126 3.01 -16.46 -0.35
CA PHE A 126 3.94 -16.67 -1.45
C PHE A 126 3.29 -17.49 -2.58
N THR A 127 3.39 -16.96 -3.80
CA THR A 127 2.84 -17.58 -5.02
C THR A 127 3.90 -18.22 -5.89
N SER A 128 5.14 -17.72 -5.85
CA SER A 128 6.25 -18.29 -6.60
C SER A 128 7.58 -18.14 -5.89
N TRP A 129 8.52 -19.06 -6.20
CA TRP A 129 9.89 -19.02 -5.68
C TRP A 129 10.82 -19.79 -6.61
N THR A 130 11.75 -19.08 -7.25
CA THR A 130 12.77 -19.70 -8.09
C THR A 130 13.83 -20.37 -7.24
N SER A 131 14.19 -21.61 -7.58
CA SER A 131 15.18 -22.43 -6.89
C SER A 131 16.46 -22.61 -7.72
N ASN A 132 17.47 -23.22 -7.11
CA ASN A 132 18.69 -23.69 -7.79
C ASN A 132 19.55 -22.61 -8.46
N GLY A 133 19.63 -21.41 -7.90
CA GLY A 133 20.49 -20.34 -8.42
C GLY A 133 19.98 -19.67 -9.70
N ASN A 134 18.75 -19.90 -10.10
CA ASN A 134 18.17 -19.44 -11.35
C ASN A 134 17.56 -18.04 -11.24
N GLY A 135 18.33 -17.03 -10.79
CA GLY A 135 17.94 -15.63 -10.87
C GLY A 135 17.23 -15.04 -9.66
N GLY A 136 16.89 -15.88 -8.66
CA GLY A 136 16.34 -15.40 -7.38
C GLY A 136 14.97 -14.73 -7.44
N GLY A 137 14.16 -15.02 -8.44
CA GLY A 137 12.81 -14.52 -8.58
C GLY A 137 11.87 -15.10 -7.51
N PHE A 138 10.90 -14.31 -7.08
CA PHE A 138 9.82 -14.73 -6.20
C PHE A 138 8.64 -13.76 -6.29
N SER A 139 7.47 -14.22 -5.88
CA SER A 139 6.29 -13.38 -5.79
C SER A 139 5.47 -13.75 -4.57
N TYR A 140 4.86 -12.74 -3.95
CA TYR A 140 3.89 -12.91 -2.89
C TYR A 140 2.82 -11.81 -2.92
N ARG A 141 1.69 -12.08 -2.27
CA ARG A 141 0.71 -11.08 -1.90
C ARG A 141 0.87 -10.76 -0.42
N ARG A 142 0.68 -9.52 -0.06
CA ARG A 142 0.63 -9.09 1.34
C ARG A 142 -0.43 -8.03 1.58
N THR A 143 -0.93 -7.96 2.80
CA THR A 143 -1.76 -6.85 3.24
C THR A 143 -0.92 -5.59 3.49
N THR A 144 -1.55 -4.43 3.42
CA THR A 144 -0.95 -3.12 3.65
C THR A 144 -1.47 -2.49 4.94
N ASN A 145 -0.83 -1.40 5.37
CA ASN A 145 -1.34 -0.61 6.48
C ASN A 145 -2.74 -0.07 6.15
N PRO A 146 -3.78 -0.33 6.96
CA PRO A 146 -5.13 0.14 6.71
C PRO A 146 -5.25 1.67 6.75
N ASN A 147 -4.33 2.35 7.45
CA ASN A 147 -4.29 3.81 7.53
C ASN A 147 -3.49 4.46 6.39
N LEU A 148 -2.67 3.70 5.67
CA LEU A 148 -2.26 4.11 4.35
C LEU A 148 -3.53 3.96 3.49
N ASN A 149 -4.32 5.01 3.48
CA ASN A 149 -5.15 5.27 2.32
C ASN A 149 -4.18 5.32 1.13
N VAL A 150 -3.88 4.16 0.56
CA VAL A 150 -3.79 4.07 -0.86
C VAL A 150 -5.20 4.47 -1.26
N ASN A 151 -5.41 5.80 -1.35
CA ASN A 151 -6.48 6.29 -2.14
C ASN A 151 -6.43 5.38 -3.35
N MET A 152 -7.52 4.70 -3.61
CA MET A 152 -7.78 4.10 -4.90
C MET A 152 -7.85 5.26 -5.89
N ILE A 153 -6.71 5.94 -6.08
CA ILE A 153 -6.50 7.07 -6.97
C ILE A 153 -6.80 6.63 -8.41
N GLU A 154 -6.81 5.32 -8.68
CA GLU A 154 -6.90 4.84 -10.03
C GLU A 154 -8.31 4.58 -10.58
N LYS A 155 -9.34 4.51 -9.75
CA LYS A 155 -10.70 4.29 -10.29
C LYS A 155 -11.61 5.51 -10.25
N ASN A 156 -11.22 6.57 -9.53
CA ASN A 156 -12.04 7.77 -9.35
C ASN A 156 -11.29 9.09 -9.56
N GLU A 157 -10.09 9.09 -10.14
CA GLU A 157 -9.46 10.34 -10.50
C GLU A 157 -10.21 10.98 -11.66
N ILE A 158 -10.71 12.22 -11.43
CA ILE A 158 -11.30 13.01 -12.50
C ILE A 158 -10.16 13.53 -13.36
N ILE A 159 -10.13 13.10 -14.61
CA ILE A 159 -9.20 13.57 -15.63
C ILE A 159 -9.96 14.47 -16.59
N LEU A 160 -9.38 15.63 -16.87
CA LEU A 160 -9.85 16.54 -17.91
C LEU A 160 -9.13 16.24 -19.22
N PHE A 161 -9.85 16.02 -20.29
CA PHE A 161 -9.23 15.77 -21.58
C PHE A 161 -9.99 16.41 -22.75
N PRO A 162 -9.26 16.90 -23.77
CA PRO A 162 -7.82 17.10 -23.74
C PRO A 162 -7.39 18.19 -22.76
N ASN A 163 -6.21 18.05 -22.17
CA ASN A 163 -5.55 19.08 -21.38
C ASN A 163 -4.04 19.02 -21.67
N PRO A 164 -3.49 20.00 -22.44
CA PRO A 164 -4.10 21.23 -22.95
C PRO A 164 -5.23 21.01 -23.94
N THR A 165 -6.14 21.98 -24.02
CA THR A 165 -7.30 21.99 -24.94
C THR A 165 -7.26 23.15 -25.90
N THR A 166 -7.90 22.99 -27.09
CA THR A 166 -8.20 24.07 -28.01
C THR A 166 -9.64 24.59 -27.85
N GLY A 167 -10.49 23.91 -27.08
CA GLY A 167 -11.87 24.33 -26.85
C GLY A 167 -12.64 23.36 -25.95
N LEU A 168 -13.21 22.32 -26.55
CA LEU A 168 -14.05 21.37 -25.83
C LEU A 168 -13.23 20.50 -24.88
N VAL A 169 -13.67 20.44 -23.61
CA VAL A 169 -13.08 19.62 -22.55
C VAL A 169 -14.14 18.67 -22.01
N ARG A 170 -13.75 17.46 -21.74
CA ARG A 170 -14.59 16.40 -21.14
C ARG A 170 -13.94 15.83 -19.89
N THR A 171 -14.72 15.16 -19.08
CA THR A 171 -14.25 14.35 -17.97
C THR A 171 -14.29 12.87 -18.35
N ASN A 172 -13.45 12.07 -17.68
CA ASN A 172 -13.45 10.61 -17.82
C ASN A 172 -14.54 9.92 -16.97
N GLN A 173 -15.43 10.69 -16.34
CA GLN A 173 -16.44 10.15 -15.41
C GLN A 173 -17.82 10.68 -15.71
N ASP A 174 -18.79 9.77 -15.79
CA ASP A 174 -20.21 10.09 -16.00
C ASP A 174 -20.90 10.63 -14.74
N LEU A 175 -20.19 10.64 -13.58
CA LEU A 175 -20.73 11.08 -12.29
C LEU A 175 -20.54 12.58 -12.02
N ILE A 176 -20.11 13.36 -13.02
CA ILE A 176 -20.00 14.82 -12.93
C ILE A 176 -21.32 15.44 -13.34
N GLU A 177 -22.00 16.08 -12.39
CA GLU A 177 -23.29 16.73 -12.61
C GLU A 177 -23.18 18.23 -12.87
N GLN A 178 -22.07 18.85 -12.47
CA GLN A 178 -21.87 20.28 -12.67
C GLN A 178 -20.40 20.63 -12.87
N ILE A 179 -20.12 21.51 -13.83
CA ILE A 179 -18.80 22.11 -14.03
C ILE A 179 -18.91 23.63 -13.90
N ARG A 180 -18.03 24.22 -13.11
CA ARG A 180 -17.81 25.67 -13.05
C ARG A 180 -16.39 25.99 -13.50
N VAL A 181 -16.26 26.98 -14.38
CA VAL A 181 -14.96 27.44 -14.87
C VAL A 181 -14.69 28.83 -14.35
N TYR A 182 -13.49 29.03 -13.84
CA TYR A 182 -13.02 30.31 -13.30
C TYR A 182 -11.72 30.73 -14.00
N ASP A 183 -11.51 32.03 -14.12
CA ASP A 183 -10.20 32.58 -14.43
C ASP A 183 -9.31 32.61 -13.17
N LEU A 184 -8.04 33.01 -13.33
CA LEU A 184 -7.10 33.09 -12.22
C LEU A 184 -7.42 34.20 -11.20
N THR A 185 -8.34 35.11 -11.52
CA THR A 185 -8.81 36.13 -10.56
C THR A 185 -9.95 35.63 -9.69
N GLY A 186 -10.44 34.41 -9.95
CA GLY A 186 -11.59 33.82 -9.26
C GLY A 186 -12.95 34.21 -9.83
N LYS A 187 -12.97 34.91 -10.98
CA LYS A 187 -14.23 35.26 -11.67
C LYS A 187 -14.77 34.01 -12.36
N GLN A 188 -16.03 33.66 -12.06
CA GLN A 188 -16.71 32.58 -12.73
C GLN A 188 -17.05 32.98 -14.19
N LEU A 189 -16.65 32.15 -15.13
CA LEU A 189 -16.82 32.36 -16.57
C LEU A 189 -17.93 31.49 -17.16
N ILE A 190 -18.01 30.22 -16.74
CA ILE A 190 -18.98 29.23 -17.19
C ILE A 190 -19.56 28.50 -16.00
N ARG A 191 -20.83 28.09 -16.11
CA ARG A 191 -21.48 27.05 -15.33
C ARG A 191 -22.19 26.13 -16.30
N SER A 192 -21.86 24.86 -16.28
CA SER A 192 -22.49 23.79 -17.07
C SER A 192 -23.05 22.72 -16.13
N GLU A 193 -24.16 22.12 -16.50
CA GLU A 193 -24.76 20.96 -15.84
C GLU A 193 -24.48 19.66 -16.62
N ASP A 194 -23.54 19.72 -17.54
CA ASP A 194 -23.04 18.60 -18.35
C ASP A 194 -21.66 18.16 -17.87
N SER A 195 -21.23 16.96 -18.27
CA SER A 195 -19.89 16.42 -18.03
C SER A 195 -18.81 16.98 -18.97
N SER A 196 -19.15 18.02 -19.74
CA SER A 196 -18.25 18.70 -20.68
C SER A 196 -18.46 20.21 -20.68
N VAL A 197 -17.44 20.94 -21.12
CA VAL A 197 -17.47 22.40 -21.24
C VAL A 197 -16.66 22.86 -22.46
N ASP A 198 -17.16 23.86 -23.16
CA ASP A 198 -16.50 24.43 -24.32
C ASP A 198 -15.89 25.80 -24.00
N LEU A 199 -14.58 25.91 -24.16
CA LEU A 199 -13.78 27.12 -23.99
C LEU A 199 -13.29 27.68 -25.32
N SER A 200 -13.83 27.28 -26.50
CA SER A 200 -13.35 27.71 -27.80
C SER A 200 -13.34 29.24 -27.97
N THR A 201 -14.30 29.94 -27.37
CA THR A 201 -14.41 31.40 -27.42
C THR A 201 -13.57 32.14 -26.42
N PHE A 202 -12.88 31.44 -25.49
CA PHE A 202 -12.07 32.05 -24.45
C PHE A 202 -10.61 32.17 -24.90
N LYS A 203 -9.90 33.12 -24.31
CA LYS A 203 -8.46 33.35 -24.57
C LYS A 203 -7.61 32.18 -24.12
N ASN A 204 -6.45 32.05 -24.77
CA ASN A 204 -5.42 31.13 -24.30
C ASN A 204 -4.99 31.47 -22.87
N GLY A 205 -4.79 30.45 -22.06
CA GLY A 205 -4.43 30.66 -20.66
C GLY A 205 -4.75 29.47 -19.75
N VAL A 206 -4.63 29.73 -18.47
CA VAL A 206 -4.93 28.74 -17.42
C VAL A 206 -6.27 29.07 -16.80
N TYR A 207 -7.07 28.04 -16.63
CA TYR A 207 -8.40 28.10 -16.03
C TYR A 207 -8.49 27.12 -14.86
N ILE A 208 -9.33 27.45 -13.88
CA ILE A 208 -9.64 26.59 -12.75
C ILE A 208 -11.05 26.05 -12.96
N LEU A 209 -11.17 24.71 -12.94
CA LEU A 209 -12.45 24.02 -13.04
C LEU A 209 -12.82 23.45 -11.69
N GLN A 210 -14.04 23.70 -11.23
CA GLN A 210 -14.68 23.01 -10.14
C GLN A 210 -15.71 22.04 -10.71
N LEU A 211 -15.61 20.76 -10.32
CA LEU A 211 -16.46 19.68 -10.80
C LEU A 211 -17.21 19.09 -9.61
N TYR A 212 -18.55 19.10 -9.68
CA TYR A 212 -19.39 18.51 -8.65
C TYR A 212 -19.65 17.04 -8.94
N ARG A 213 -19.36 16.21 -7.97
CA ARG A 213 -19.57 14.76 -8.02
C ARG A 213 -20.89 14.38 -7.37
N SER A 214 -21.71 13.58 -8.06
CA SER A 214 -22.99 13.10 -7.54
C SER A 214 -22.86 11.98 -6.52
N ASP A 215 -21.80 11.16 -6.61
CA ASP A 215 -21.57 10.01 -5.74
C ASP A 215 -21.07 10.41 -4.35
N THR A 216 -20.11 11.33 -4.28
CA THR A 216 -19.50 11.80 -3.03
C THR A 216 -20.11 13.13 -2.52
N LYS A 217 -20.90 13.80 -3.37
CA LYS A 217 -21.53 15.12 -3.10
C LYS A 217 -20.52 16.20 -2.75
N ASP A 218 -19.36 16.17 -3.34
CA ASP A 218 -18.28 17.11 -3.12
C ASP A 218 -17.82 17.81 -4.40
N TRP A 219 -17.00 18.86 -4.24
CA TRP A 219 -16.40 19.63 -5.31
C TRP A 219 -14.93 19.27 -5.46
N VAL A 220 -14.53 18.85 -6.66
CA VAL A 220 -13.12 18.63 -7.03
C VAL A 220 -12.62 19.78 -7.89
N THR A 221 -11.43 20.30 -7.55
CA THR A 221 -10.80 21.40 -8.30
C THR A 221 -9.69 20.85 -9.19
N LYS A 222 -9.72 21.22 -10.47
CA LYS A 222 -8.72 20.84 -11.47
C LYS A 222 -8.23 22.07 -12.24
N ARG A 223 -6.97 22.02 -12.68
CA ARG A 223 -6.37 23.03 -13.57
C ARG A 223 -6.50 22.58 -15.01
N LEU A 224 -6.87 23.52 -15.89
CA LEU A 224 -6.96 23.35 -17.33
C LEU A 224 -6.07 24.37 -18.03
N VAL A 225 -5.38 23.94 -19.09
CA VAL A 225 -4.61 24.82 -19.97
C VAL A 225 -5.31 24.90 -21.32
N LYS A 226 -5.67 26.11 -21.77
CA LYS A 226 -6.19 26.39 -23.10
C LYS A 226 -5.08 26.92 -23.99
N LEU A 227 -4.94 26.32 -25.15
CA LEU A 227 -4.03 26.72 -26.24
C LEU A 227 -4.85 27.03 -27.53
N GLU A 228 -4.19 27.56 -28.51
CA GLU A 228 -4.76 27.72 -29.85
C GLU A 228 -4.93 26.39 -30.55
#